data_58a98077f47f92f1ff87191a392bcaba
#
_entry.id   58a98077f47f92f1ff87191a392bcaba
#
_cell.length_a   1.000
_cell.length_b   1.000
_cell.length_c   1.000
_cell.angle_alpha   90.00
_cell.angle_beta   90.00
_cell.angle_gamma   90.00
#
_symmetry.space_group_name_H-M   'P 1'
#
loop_
_entity.id
_entity.type
_entity.pdbx_description
1 polymer ?
#
loop_
_entity_poly.entity_id
_entity_poly.type
_entity_poly.pdbx_seq_one_letter_code
_entity_poly.pdbx_strand_id
1 'polypeptide(L)'
;MLMKGSTTAALNEAAAKGHFEIVRYLIEKGADINRLTTTLLFSPLDWSISSGHNEISLFLKEKGALSNINHDYVWSEVGGGISQHIDWNIGRVIPNKFNETENGVFNRLAVVNRGNNSLLFSVGNFQYTQPYVEFVIVLPFGWNPYSKMEKTQFPYMVMKELTNQVRNGRTFSDGDFISKTEKGFNAISWSEKLAGFYVVDYNYSDTANQYDNKEDMVTLYTLIPVKATKKGYSEHSLEKLKSKKLKAIELSL
;
A
#
# COMPACT_ATOMS: atom_id res chain seq x y z
N MET A 1 -21.14 -23.71 8.42
CA MET A 1 -20.36 -22.44 8.43
C MET A 1 -18.93 -22.77 8.85
N LEU A 2 -18.02 -22.94 7.89
CA LEU A 2 -16.61 -23.23 8.20
C LEU A 2 -16.00 -22.00 8.89
N MET A 3 -15.36 -22.20 10.04
CA MET A 3 -14.71 -21.10 10.75
C MET A 3 -13.59 -20.52 9.90
N LYS A 4 -13.61 -19.20 9.67
CA LYS A 4 -12.63 -18.48 8.81
C LYS A 4 -11.15 -18.76 9.14
N GLY A 5 -10.84 -19.21 10.36
CA GLY A 5 -9.47 -19.54 10.77
C GLY A 5 -8.95 -20.90 10.26
N SER A 6 -9.83 -21.89 10.03
CA SER A 6 -9.44 -23.22 9.57
C SER A 6 -9.22 -23.27 8.05
N THR A 7 -9.98 -22.49 7.28
CA THR A 7 -9.85 -22.45 5.81
C THR A 7 -8.53 -21.82 5.35
N THR A 8 -7.98 -20.90 6.13
CA THR A 8 -6.75 -20.20 5.77
C THR A 8 -5.48 -21.03 6.05
N ALA A 9 -5.47 -21.81 7.15
CA ALA A 9 -4.40 -22.77 7.39
C ALA A 9 -4.38 -23.85 6.29
N ALA A 10 -5.57 -24.28 5.85
CA ALA A 10 -5.73 -25.21 4.74
C ALA A 10 -5.23 -24.63 3.39
N LEU A 11 -5.38 -23.30 3.17
CA LEU A 11 -4.88 -22.66 1.96
C LEU A 11 -3.34 -22.67 1.89
N ASN A 12 -2.66 -22.37 2.99
CA ASN A 12 -1.20 -22.44 3.07
C ASN A 12 -0.70 -23.88 2.80
N GLU A 13 -1.34 -24.87 3.41
CA GLU A 13 -1.01 -26.28 3.23
C GLU A 13 -1.26 -26.76 1.80
N ALA A 14 -2.39 -26.37 1.20
CA ALA A 14 -2.72 -26.71 -0.18
C ALA A 14 -1.74 -26.07 -1.17
N ALA A 15 -1.33 -24.82 -0.93
CA ALA A 15 -0.34 -24.13 -1.74
C ALA A 15 1.04 -24.77 -1.63
N ALA A 16 1.45 -25.18 -0.42
CA ALA A 16 2.71 -25.88 -0.18
C ALA A 16 2.77 -27.25 -0.82
N LYS A 17 1.65 -27.95 -0.93
CA LYS A 17 1.56 -29.32 -1.49
C LYS A 17 1.19 -29.40 -2.97
N GLY A 18 0.95 -28.27 -3.63
CA GLY A 18 0.64 -28.23 -5.05
C GLY A 18 -0.81 -28.61 -5.41
N HIS A 19 -1.74 -28.52 -4.47
CA HIS A 19 -3.14 -28.89 -4.69
C HIS A 19 -3.94 -27.73 -5.29
N PHE A 20 -3.77 -27.48 -6.59
CA PHE A 20 -4.35 -26.34 -7.30
C PHE A 20 -5.87 -26.19 -7.12
N GLU A 21 -6.64 -27.26 -7.32
CA GLU A 21 -8.10 -27.22 -7.20
C GLU A 21 -8.56 -26.90 -5.77
N ILE A 22 -7.82 -27.35 -4.76
CA ILE A 22 -8.10 -27.02 -3.36
C ILE A 22 -7.79 -25.54 -3.09
N VAL A 23 -6.68 -25.03 -3.62
CA VAL A 23 -6.32 -23.59 -3.53
C VAL A 23 -7.43 -22.75 -4.13
N ARG A 24 -7.86 -23.06 -5.36
CA ARG A 24 -8.96 -22.37 -6.04
C ARG A 24 -10.24 -22.38 -5.22
N TYR A 25 -10.67 -23.56 -4.78
CA TYR A 25 -11.87 -23.71 -3.96
C TYR A 25 -11.82 -22.90 -2.66
N LEU A 26 -10.71 -22.94 -1.94
CA LEU A 26 -10.57 -22.21 -0.68
C LEU A 26 -10.62 -20.70 -0.86
N ILE A 27 -10.03 -20.15 -1.94
CA ILE A 27 -10.11 -18.73 -2.27
C ILE A 27 -11.55 -18.35 -2.63
N GLU A 28 -12.27 -19.14 -3.41
CA GLU A 28 -13.68 -18.94 -3.72
C GLU A 28 -14.56 -18.94 -2.46
N LYS A 29 -14.18 -19.70 -1.45
CA LYS A 29 -14.84 -19.74 -0.13
C LYS A 29 -14.39 -18.63 0.83
N GLY A 30 -13.59 -17.68 0.35
CA GLY A 30 -13.19 -16.48 1.10
C GLY A 30 -12.05 -16.74 2.09
N ALA A 31 -11.18 -17.72 1.83
CA ALA A 31 -9.93 -17.86 2.58
C ALA A 31 -9.08 -16.60 2.40
N ASP A 32 -8.41 -16.17 3.47
CA ASP A 32 -7.50 -15.04 3.43
C ASP A 32 -6.22 -15.41 2.66
N ILE A 33 -6.13 -14.88 1.44
CA ILE A 33 -5.07 -15.17 0.47
C ILE A 33 -3.69 -14.66 0.93
N ASN A 34 -3.65 -13.70 1.86
CA ASN A 34 -2.42 -13.06 2.33
C ASN A 34 -2.07 -13.39 3.78
N ARG A 35 -2.78 -14.35 4.38
CA ARG A 35 -2.50 -14.71 5.76
C ARG A 35 -1.17 -15.45 5.89
N LEU A 36 -0.31 -14.90 6.73
CA LEU A 36 0.99 -15.49 7.03
C LEU A 36 0.86 -16.66 8.02
N THR A 37 1.71 -17.68 7.83
CA THR A 37 1.92 -18.73 8.85
C THR A 37 2.62 -18.14 10.08
N THR A 38 2.32 -18.69 11.25
CA THR A 38 2.83 -18.17 12.54
C THR A 38 4.32 -18.42 12.75
N THR A 39 4.88 -19.46 12.13
CA THR A 39 6.27 -19.88 12.37
C THR A 39 7.26 -19.26 11.38
N LEU A 40 6.93 -19.29 10.08
CA LEU A 40 7.83 -18.80 9.02
C LEU A 40 7.38 -17.46 8.43
N LEU A 41 6.22 -16.97 8.82
CA LEU A 41 5.59 -15.79 8.25
C LEU A 41 5.42 -15.89 6.72
N PHE A 42 5.24 -17.07 6.18
CA PHE A 42 4.99 -17.32 4.78
C PHE A 42 3.50 -17.13 4.45
N SER A 43 3.23 -16.46 3.35
CA SER A 43 1.91 -16.41 2.71
C SER A 43 1.66 -17.67 1.87
N PRO A 44 0.43 -17.92 1.42
CA PRO A 44 0.16 -19.01 0.45
C PRO A 44 1.03 -18.88 -0.82
N LEU A 45 1.28 -17.66 -1.29
CA LEU A 45 2.16 -17.41 -2.43
C LEU A 45 3.59 -17.84 -2.13
N ASP A 46 4.12 -17.49 -0.95
CA ASP A 46 5.47 -17.88 -0.54
C ASP A 46 5.64 -19.41 -0.48
N TRP A 47 4.64 -20.09 0.06
CA TRP A 47 4.62 -21.55 0.08
C TRP A 47 4.64 -22.16 -1.32
N SER A 48 3.83 -21.63 -2.24
CA SER A 48 3.79 -22.13 -3.62
C SER A 48 5.10 -21.89 -4.37
N ILE A 49 5.73 -20.72 -4.17
CA ILE A 49 7.04 -20.39 -4.77
C ILE A 49 8.13 -21.30 -4.20
N SER A 50 8.22 -21.42 -2.87
CA SER A 50 9.25 -22.22 -2.19
C SER A 50 9.15 -23.70 -2.52
N SER A 51 7.94 -24.19 -2.84
CA SER A 51 7.69 -25.58 -3.22
C SER A 51 7.72 -25.81 -4.74
N GLY A 52 7.99 -24.77 -5.56
CA GLY A 52 8.10 -24.89 -7.02
C GLY A 52 6.77 -25.05 -7.76
N HIS A 53 5.65 -24.71 -7.13
CA HIS A 53 4.32 -24.84 -7.74
C HIS A 53 3.96 -23.58 -8.55
N ASN A 54 4.56 -23.43 -9.73
CA ASN A 54 4.47 -22.23 -10.56
C ASN A 54 3.04 -21.86 -10.97
N GLU A 55 2.20 -22.86 -11.31
CA GLU A 55 0.80 -22.62 -11.69
C GLU A 55 0.01 -22.01 -10.54
N ILE A 56 0.18 -22.52 -9.33
CA ILE A 56 -0.43 -21.97 -8.12
C ILE A 56 0.10 -20.58 -7.84
N SER A 57 1.40 -20.35 -8.00
CA SER A 57 2.02 -19.04 -7.77
C SER A 57 1.45 -17.97 -8.72
N LEU A 58 1.28 -18.29 -10.00
CA LEU A 58 0.67 -17.41 -10.99
C LEU A 58 -0.78 -17.12 -10.65
N PHE A 59 -1.57 -18.14 -10.37
CA PHE A 59 -2.97 -18.01 -9.98
C PHE A 59 -3.13 -17.14 -8.71
N LEU A 60 -2.31 -17.38 -7.68
CA LEU A 60 -2.34 -16.59 -6.44
C LEU A 60 -2.01 -15.12 -6.71
N LYS A 61 -1.00 -14.82 -7.54
CA LYS A 61 -0.66 -13.45 -7.95
C LYS A 61 -1.83 -12.76 -8.67
N GLU A 62 -2.47 -13.45 -9.62
CA GLU A 62 -3.66 -12.93 -10.31
C GLU A 62 -4.81 -12.61 -9.35
N LYS A 63 -4.93 -13.35 -8.26
CA LYS A 63 -5.92 -13.11 -7.19
C LYS A 63 -5.49 -12.10 -6.15
N GLY A 64 -4.29 -11.50 -6.27
CA GLY A 64 -3.80 -10.46 -5.38
C GLY A 64 -3.01 -10.96 -4.18
N ALA A 65 -2.47 -12.18 -4.25
CA ALA A 65 -1.57 -12.66 -3.23
C ALA A 65 -0.25 -11.89 -3.22
N LEU A 66 0.24 -11.63 -2.02
CA LEU A 66 1.48 -10.92 -1.75
C LEU A 66 2.52 -11.88 -1.19
N SER A 67 3.76 -11.73 -1.64
CA SER A 67 4.89 -12.47 -1.10
C SER A 67 5.45 -11.79 0.15
N ASN A 68 5.87 -12.57 1.11
CA ASN A 68 6.56 -12.12 2.32
C ASN A 68 7.99 -12.70 2.44
N ILE A 69 8.48 -13.35 1.38
CA ILE A 69 9.84 -13.90 1.34
C ILE A 69 10.87 -12.77 1.23
N ASN A 70 12.01 -12.94 1.91
CA ASN A 70 13.19 -12.06 1.82
C ASN A 70 12.98 -10.64 2.35
N HIS A 71 12.44 -10.52 3.57
CA HIS A 71 12.40 -9.24 4.29
C HIS A 71 13.77 -8.55 4.38
N ASP A 72 14.86 -9.30 4.45
CA ASP A 72 16.21 -8.74 4.58
C ASP A 72 16.60 -7.87 3.39
N TYR A 73 16.08 -8.14 2.20
CA TYR A 73 16.32 -7.29 1.01
C TYR A 73 15.71 -5.90 1.13
N VAL A 74 14.61 -5.79 1.86
CA VAL A 74 13.90 -4.51 2.04
C VAL A 74 14.77 -3.50 2.76
N TRP A 75 15.61 -3.97 3.68
CA TRP A 75 16.44 -3.10 4.52
C TRP A 75 17.75 -2.68 3.87
N SER A 76 18.29 -3.48 2.96
CA SER A 76 19.55 -3.22 2.27
C SER A 76 19.42 -2.30 1.05
N GLU A 77 18.22 -2.01 0.61
CA GLU A 77 17.95 -1.16 -0.55
C GLU A 77 17.95 0.34 -0.20
N VAL A 78 18.08 1.18 -1.24
CA VAL A 78 17.88 2.62 -1.09
C VAL A 78 16.48 2.87 -0.51
N GLY A 79 16.41 3.64 0.59
CA GLY A 79 15.15 3.85 1.32
C GLY A 79 14.73 2.65 2.18
N GLY A 80 15.59 1.67 2.39
CA GLY A 80 15.32 0.51 3.25
C GLY A 80 14.92 0.91 4.68
N GLY A 81 15.51 1.96 5.21
CA GLY A 81 15.13 2.53 6.52
C GLY A 81 13.66 2.97 6.59
N ILE A 82 13.09 3.51 5.48
CA ILE A 82 11.67 3.88 5.39
C ILE A 82 10.80 2.62 5.50
N SER A 83 11.14 1.60 4.72
CA SER A 83 10.43 0.32 4.73
C SER A 83 10.52 -0.35 6.11
N GLN A 84 11.69 -0.32 6.75
CA GLN A 84 11.91 -0.84 8.10
C GLN A 84 11.07 -0.09 9.14
N HIS A 85 11.04 1.24 9.07
CA HIS A 85 10.21 2.04 9.97
C HIS A 85 8.73 1.68 9.84
N ILE A 86 8.22 1.56 8.60
CA ILE A 86 6.83 1.17 8.36
C ILE A 86 6.56 -0.24 8.88
N ASP A 87 7.46 -1.19 8.63
CA ASP A 87 7.31 -2.60 9.08
C ASP A 87 7.22 -2.71 10.60
N TRP A 88 8.05 -1.99 11.31
CA TRP A 88 8.13 -2.07 12.76
C TRP A 88 7.05 -1.28 13.51
N ASN A 89 6.62 -0.14 12.94
CA ASN A 89 5.78 0.80 13.68
C ASN A 89 4.35 0.91 13.15
N ILE A 90 4.10 0.57 11.87
CA ILE A 90 2.81 0.84 11.23
C ILE A 90 2.13 -0.45 10.77
N GLY A 91 2.81 -1.24 9.96
CA GLY A 91 2.24 -2.46 9.40
C GLY A 91 3.25 -3.28 8.63
N ARG A 92 2.98 -4.57 8.51
CA ARG A 92 3.88 -5.54 7.90
C ARG A 92 4.15 -5.23 6.44
N VAL A 93 5.38 -4.89 6.11
CA VAL A 93 5.80 -4.56 4.74
C VAL A 93 5.96 -5.81 3.89
N ILE A 94 5.43 -5.77 2.68
CA ILE A 94 5.61 -6.81 1.67
C ILE A 94 6.83 -6.46 0.82
N PRO A 95 7.77 -7.39 0.61
CA PRO A 95 9.04 -7.10 -0.08
C PRO A 95 8.90 -6.81 -1.57
N ASN A 96 7.73 -7.07 -2.16
CA ASN A 96 7.48 -6.78 -3.57
C ASN A 96 7.57 -5.30 -3.88
N LYS A 97 8.27 -4.96 -4.95
CA LYS A 97 8.26 -3.63 -5.57
C LYS A 97 7.16 -3.56 -6.61
N PHE A 98 6.48 -2.43 -6.65
CA PHE A 98 5.44 -2.16 -7.64
C PHE A 98 5.76 -0.86 -8.39
N ASN A 99 5.52 -0.86 -9.71
CA ASN A 99 5.66 0.32 -10.56
C ASN A 99 7.00 1.06 -10.38
N GLU A 100 8.10 0.33 -10.36
CA GLU A 100 9.43 0.88 -10.30
C GLU A 100 9.70 1.73 -11.55
N THR A 101 10.17 2.95 -11.32
CA THR A 101 10.54 3.89 -12.38
C THR A 101 12.00 3.70 -12.76
N GLU A 102 12.39 4.17 -13.95
CA GLU A 102 13.79 4.16 -14.41
C GLU A 102 14.75 4.87 -13.45
N ASN A 103 14.23 5.72 -12.57
CA ASN A 103 15.02 6.50 -11.60
C ASN A 103 15.00 5.91 -10.19
N GLY A 104 14.60 4.66 -10.04
CA GLY A 104 14.64 3.95 -8.78
C GLY A 104 13.56 4.34 -7.76
N VAL A 105 12.55 5.13 -8.14
CA VAL A 105 11.35 5.32 -7.30
C VAL A 105 10.38 4.18 -7.56
N PHE A 106 9.91 3.54 -6.51
CA PHE A 106 8.98 2.41 -6.57
C PHE A 106 7.94 2.52 -5.46
N ASN A 107 6.96 1.64 -5.49
CA ASN A 107 5.95 1.52 -4.44
C ASN A 107 6.08 0.18 -3.72
N ARG A 108 5.74 0.16 -2.44
CA ARG A 108 5.57 -1.04 -1.63
C ARG A 108 4.21 -1.06 -0.96
N LEU A 109 3.84 -2.24 -0.47
CA LEU A 109 2.63 -2.42 0.33
C LEU A 109 3.00 -2.81 1.77
N ALA A 110 2.25 -2.26 2.72
CA ALA A 110 2.24 -2.75 4.09
C ALA A 110 0.82 -3.17 4.49
N VAL A 111 0.71 -4.27 5.22
CA VAL A 111 -0.56 -4.77 5.78
C VAL A 111 -0.71 -4.28 7.20
N VAL A 112 -1.77 -3.54 7.48
CA VAL A 112 -2.03 -2.92 8.79
C VAL A 112 -3.25 -3.54 9.47
N ASN A 113 -3.34 -3.36 10.78
CA ASN A 113 -4.50 -3.77 11.58
C ASN A 113 -4.91 -5.23 11.35
N ARG A 114 -3.95 -6.15 11.32
CA ARG A 114 -4.20 -7.59 11.11
C ARG A 114 -4.93 -7.89 9.80
N GLY A 115 -4.68 -7.08 8.76
CA GLY A 115 -5.25 -7.26 7.43
C GLY A 115 -6.53 -6.46 7.16
N ASN A 116 -6.89 -5.50 8.01
CA ASN A 116 -8.08 -4.67 7.75
C ASN A 116 -7.83 -3.55 6.73
N ASN A 117 -6.58 -3.09 6.59
CA ASN A 117 -6.16 -2.09 5.62
C ASN A 117 -4.82 -2.48 5.00
N SER A 118 -4.54 -1.93 3.82
CA SER A 118 -3.22 -1.93 3.23
C SER A 118 -2.75 -0.49 3.03
N LEU A 119 -1.45 -0.26 3.13
CA LEU A 119 -0.83 1.01 2.78
C LEU A 119 0.01 0.82 1.52
N LEU A 120 -0.31 1.56 0.47
CA LEU A 120 0.58 1.73 -0.66
C LEU A 120 1.48 2.92 -0.35
N PHE A 121 2.78 2.73 -0.29
CA PHE A 121 3.71 3.82 -0.03
C PHE A 121 4.83 3.87 -1.07
N SER A 122 5.29 5.07 -1.37
CA SER A 122 6.41 5.29 -2.25
C SER A 122 7.73 5.16 -1.51
N VAL A 123 8.80 4.84 -2.25
CA VAL A 123 10.18 4.83 -1.78
C VAL A 123 11.05 5.42 -2.89
N GLY A 124 11.82 6.44 -2.56
CA GLY A 124 12.78 7.06 -3.46
C GLY A 124 12.49 8.51 -3.82
N ASN A 125 11.31 9.07 -3.52
CA ASN A 125 11.01 10.49 -3.72
C ASN A 125 11.90 11.40 -2.86
N PHE A 126 12.28 10.93 -1.66
CA PHE A 126 13.18 11.66 -0.75
C PHE A 126 14.50 12.08 -1.41
N GLN A 127 14.93 11.41 -2.48
CA GLN A 127 16.13 11.73 -3.21
C GLN A 127 16.01 13.05 -4.00
N TYR A 128 14.80 13.57 -4.19
CA TYR A 128 14.49 14.72 -5.04
C TYR A 128 13.90 15.90 -4.28
N THR A 129 13.70 15.80 -2.96
CA THR A 129 13.03 16.83 -2.16
C THR A 129 13.84 17.22 -0.93
N GLN A 130 13.68 18.50 -0.51
CA GLN A 130 13.98 18.96 0.84
C GLN A 130 12.85 19.88 1.29
N PRO A 131 12.17 19.59 2.42
CA PRO A 131 12.35 18.41 3.29
C PRO A 131 12.09 17.09 2.55
N TYR A 132 12.70 16.00 3.04
CA TYR A 132 12.53 14.67 2.46
C TYR A 132 11.12 14.15 2.65
N VAL A 133 10.47 13.71 1.57
CA VAL A 133 9.09 13.23 1.61
C VAL A 133 8.88 11.89 0.89
N GLU A 134 7.95 11.12 1.41
CA GLU A 134 7.35 9.98 0.74
C GLU A 134 5.82 10.05 0.87
N PHE A 135 5.09 9.35 0.00
CA PHE A 135 3.64 9.39 -0.03
C PHE A 135 3.04 8.05 0.34
N VAL A 136 1.89 8.11 1.00
CA VAL A 136 1.13 6.93 1.44
C VAL A 136 -0.33 7.07 1.03
N ILE A 137 -0.92 6.00 0.47
CA ILE A 137 -2.36 5.87 0.25
C ILE A 137 -2.88 4.71 1.08
N VAL A 138 -3.92 4.94 1.87
CA VAL A 138 -4.62 3.88 2.61
C VAL A 138 -5.61 3.19 1.67
N LEU A 139 -5.46 1.88 1.51
CA LEU A 139 -6.23 1.06 0.59
C LEU A 139 -7.13 0.08 1.35
N PRO A 140 -8.27 -0.31 0.78
CA PRO A 140 -9.15 -1.29 1.37
C PRO A 140 -8.49 -2.67 1.47
N PHE A 141 -8.96 -3.45 2.46
CA PHE A 141 -8.64 -4.87 2.52
C PHE A 141 -9.02 -5.57 1.21
N GLY A 142 -8.11 -6.42 0.71
CA GLY A 142 -8.33 -7.16 -0.54
C GLY A 142 -8.08 -6.36 -1.81
N TRP A 143 -7.51 -5.14 -1.71
CA TRP A 143 -7.01 -4.46 -2.90
C TRP A 143 -5.90 -5.30 -3.56
N ASN A 144 -6.09 -5.60 -4.86
CA ASN A 144 -5.20 -6.46 -5.61
C ASN A 144 -4.16 -5.64 -6.40
N PRO A 145 -2.87 -5.63 -5.96
CA PRO A 145 -1.81 -4.85 -6.61
C PRO A 145 -1.48 -5.31 -8.04
N TYR A 146 -1.84 -6.53 -8.40
CA TYR A 146 -1.57 -7.11 -9.72
C TYR A 146 -2.73 -6.95 -10.71
N SER A 147 -3.87 -6.45 -10.27
CA SER A 147 -5.03 -6.24 -11.14
C SER A 147 -4.75 -5.14 -12.16
N LYS A 148 -5.13 -5.40 -13.42
CA LYS A 148 -5.04 -4.43 -14.53
C LYS A 148 -6.29 -3.57 -14.67
N MET A 149 -7.29 -3.71 -13.79
CA MET A 149 -8.49 -2.88 -13.84
C MET A 149 -8.13 -1.42 -13.50
N GLU A 150 -8.72 -0.49 -14.23
CA GLU A 150 -8.46 0.95 -14.11
C GLU A 150 -8.57 1.46 -12.66
N LYS A 151 -9.64 1.11 -11.97
CA LYS A 151 -9.82 1.47 -10.55
C LYS A 151 -8.73 0.95 -9.63
N THR A 152 -8.12 -0.20 -9.95
CA THR A 152 -7.01 -0.76 -9.16
C THR A 152 -5.69 -0.09 -9.52
N GLN A 153 -5.54 0.40 -10.75
CA GLN A 153 -4.37 1.13 -11.21
C GLN A 153 -4.36 2.59 -10.77
N PHE A 154 -5.52 3.14 -10.40
CA PHE A 154 -5.68 4.55 -10.01
C PHE A 154 -4.68 4.99 -8.92
N PRO A 155 -4.48 4.27 -7.78
CA PRO A 155 -3.49 4.66 -6.78
C PRO A 155 -2.07 4.77 -7.34
N TYR A 156 -1.69 3.87 -8.24
CA TYR A 156 -0.39 3.90 -8.90
C TYR A 156 -0.22 5.10 -9.83
N MET A 157 -1.29 5.47 -10.56
CA MET A 157 -1.27 6.67 -11.43
C MET A 157 -1.09 7.94 -10.59
N VAL A 158 -1.76 8.02 -9.44
CA VAL A 158 -1.59 9.14 -8.50
C VAL A 158 -0.16 9.18 -7.97
N MET A 159 0.39 8.06 -7.50
CA MET A 159 1.76 7.98 -7.01
C MET A 159 2.79 8.36 -8.08
N LYS A 160 2.58 7.90 -9.32
CA LYS A 160 3.46 8.23 -10.46
C LYS A 160 3.45 9.74 -10.73
N GLU A 161 2.27 10.37 -10.72
CA GLU A 161 2.18 11.80 -10.96
C GLU A 161 2.82 12.61 -9.82
N LEU A 162 2.63 12.19 -8.56
CA LEU A 162 3.35 12.80 -7.43
C LEU A 162 4.86 12.74 -7.62
N THR A 163 5.39 11.58 -8.00
CA THR A 163 6.82 11.43 -8.31
C THR A 163 7.27 12.37 -9.42
N ASN A 164 6.47 12.53 -10.48
CA ASN A 164 6.76 13.47 -11.56
C ASN A 164 6.79 14.91 -11.07
N GLN A 165 5.82 15.31 -10.23
CA GLN A 165 5.72 16.64 -9.65
C GLN A 165 6.95 16.95 -8.75
N VAL A 166 7.30 16.02 -7.87
CA VAL A 166 8.47 16.11 -7.00
C VAL A 166 9.74 16.29 -7.81
N ARG A 167 9.95 15.48 -8.84
CA ARG A 167 11.12 15.56 -9.71
C ARG A 167 11.20 16.88 -10.51
N ASN A 168 10.05 17.50 -10.77
CA ASN A 168 9.97 18.81 -11.41
C ASN A 168 10.07 19.97 -10.40
N GLY A 169 10.48 19.69 -9.16
CA GLY A 169 10.75 20.70 -8.13
C GLY A 169 9.55 21.12 -7.31
N ARG A 170 8.39 20.43 -7.43
CA ARG A 170 7.26 20.71 -6.54
C ARG A 170 7.56 20.21 -5.14
N THR A 171 7.33 21.06 -4.17
CA THR A 171 7.32 20.71 -2.74
C THR A 171 5.90 20.51 -2.26
N PHE A 172 5.74 19.68 -1.24
CA PHE A 172 4.46 19.41 -0.59
C PHE A 172 4.56 19.73 0.89
N SER A 173 3.48 20.27 1.44
CA SER A 173 3.35 20.64 2.85
C SER A 173 2.11 20.00 3.47
N ASP A 174 2.16 19.85 4.79
CA ASP A 174 1.02 19.39 5.56
C ASP A 174 -0.19 20.31 5.38
N GLY A 175 -1.30 19.77 4.92
CA GLY A 175 -2.52 20.49 4.60
C GLY A 175 -2.71 20.85 3.13
N ASP A 176 -1.73 20.63 2.26
CA ASP A 176 -1.90 20.88 0.83
C ASP A 176 -3.06 20.08 0.25
N PHE A 177 -3.77 20.68 -0.70
CA PHE A 177 -4.85 20.01 -1.44
C PHE A 177 -4.47 19.79 -2.90
N ILE A 178 -4.46 18.53 -3.31
CA ILE A 178 -4.25 18.10 -4.68
C ILE A 178 -5.60 17.91 -5.34
N SER A 179 -5.98 18.82 -6.26
CA SER A 179 -7.24 18.74 -7.00
C SER A 179 -7.11 17.77 -8.18
N LYS A 180 -8.18 17.03 -8.46
CA LYS A 180 -8.28 16.23 -9.69
C LYS A 180 -8.20 17.06 -10.99
N THR A 181 -8.45 18.35 -10.91
CA THR A 181 -8.38 19.29 -12.07
C THR A 181 -7.01 19.91 -12.24
N GLU A 182 -6.08 19.66 -11.31
CA GLU A 182 -4.75 20.21 -11.35
C GLU A 182 -3.93 19.60 -12.48
N LYS A 183 -3.02 20.40 -13.07
CA LYS A 183 -2.14 19.97 -14.17
C LYS A 183 -1.37 18.71 -13.80
N GLY A 184 -1.37 17.73 -14.69
CA GLY A 184 -0.80 16.39 -14.47
C GLY A 184 -1.83 15.43 -13.89
N PHE A 185 -2.48 15.79 -12.79
CA PHE A 185 -3.54 14.96 -12.19
C PHE A 185 -4.81 14.91 -13.04
N ASN A 186 -5.11 15.94 -13.83
CA ASN A 186 -6.25 15.98 -14.73
C ASN A 186 -6.18 14.99 -15.91
N ALA A 187 -5.02 14.39 -16.14
CA ALA A 187 -4.84 13.31 -17.12
C ALA A 187 -5.16 11.92 -16.56
N ILE A 188 -5.37 11.81 -15.25
CA ILE A 188 -5.73 10.55 -14.59
C ILE A 188 -7.25 10.38 -14.66
N SER A 189 -7.70 9.15 -14.84
CA SER A 189 -9.13 8.81 -14.80
C SER A 189 -9.62 8.75 -13.35
N TRP A 190 -10.23 9.83 -12.89
CA TRP A 190 -10.74 9.97 -11.53
C TRP A 190 -12.16 9.42 -11.39
N SER A 191 -12.43 8.80 -10.25
CA SER A 191 -13.83 8.54 -9.86
C SER A 191 -14.58 9.87 -9.70
N GLU A 192 -15.83 9.93 -10.16
CA GLU A 192 -16.70 11.10 -9.97
C GLU A 192 -16.90 11.45 -8.49
N LYS A 193 -16.79 10.44 -7.61
CA LYS A 193 -16.94 10.61 -6.16
C LYS A 193 -15.77 11.33 -5.49
N LEU A 194 -14.62 11.44 -6.17
CA LEU A 194 -13.44 12.10 -5.64
C LEU A 194 -13.28 13.51 -6.20
N ALA A 195 -12.91 14.45 -5.33
CA ALA A 195 -12.49 15.81 -5.70
C ALA A 195 -10.97 15.95 -5.74
N GLY A 196 -10.25 15.18 -4.95
CA GLY A 196 -8.81 15.24 -4.80
C GLY A 196 -8.32 14.55 -3.55
N PHE A 197 -7.13 14.95 -3.09
CA PHE A 197 -6.52 14.47 -1.85
C PHE A 197 -6.01 15.64 -1.01
N TYR A 198 -6.15 15.57 0.30
CA TYR A 198 -5.31 16.32 1.21
C TYR A 198 -4.00 15.57 1.45
N VAL A 199 -2.90 16.31 1.45
CA VAL A 199 -1.57 15.84 1.86
C VAL A 199 -1.45 16.07 3.35
N VAL A 200 -1.29 15.01 4.13
CA VAL A 200 -1.35 15.10 5.60
C VAL A 200 -0.18 14.36 6.23
N ASP A 201 0.55 15.05 7.09
CA ASP A 201 1.48 14.41 8.03
C ASP A 201 0.68 13.66 9.09
N TYR A 202 0.30 12.41 8.72
CA TYR A 202 -0.63 11.58 9.49
C TYR A 202 0.12 10.77 10.53
N ASN A 203 -0.29 10.91 11.78
CA ASN A 203 0.28 10.12 12.87
C ASN A 203 -0.31 8.70 12.89
N TYR A 204 0.47 7.71 12.48
CA TYR A 204 0.08 6.30 12.49
C TYR A 204 0.13 5.65 13.89
N SER A 205 0.98 6.16 14.77
CA SER A 205 1.09 5.75 16.17
C SER A 205 1.82 6.82 16.96
N ASP A 206 1.59 6.86 18.27
CA ASP A 206 2.28 7.80 19.17
C ASP A 206 3.81 7.64 19.17
N THR A 207 4.32 6.55 18.60
CA THR A 207 5.76 6.24 18.49
C THR A 207 6.29 6.39 17.08
N ALA A 208 5.44 6.55 16.06
CA ALA A 208 5.82 6.51 14.64
C ALA A 208 6.70 7.69 14.18
N ASN A 209 6.78 8.77 14.94
CA ASN A 209 7.53 9.98 14.60
C ASN A 209 8.91 10.07 15.26
N GLN A 210 9.39 9.01 15.91
CA GLN A 210 10.71 9.00 16.54
C GLN A 210 11.76 8.29 15.69
N TYR A 211 12.13 8.90 14.56
CA TYR A 211 13.48 8.74 14.06
C TYR A 211 14.37 9.64 14.90
N ASP A 212 15.33 9.05 15.61
CA ASP A 212 16.25 9.77 16.50
C ASP A 212 17.27 10.68 15.76
N ASN A 213 17.27 10.73 14.46
CA ASN A 213 18.14 11.57 13.66
C ASN A 213 17.33 12.66 12.93
N LYS A 214 17.26 13.84 13.53
CA LYS A 214 16.49 14.99 13.00
C LYS A 214 16.95 15.52 11.64
N GLU A 215 18.14 15.17 11.18
CA GLU A 215 18.71 15.68 9.93
C GLU A 215 18.30 14.85 8.70
N ASP A 216 17.89 13.58 8.91
CA ASP A 216 17.56 12.64 7.85
C ASP A 216 16.08 12.17 7.87
N MET A 217 15.20 12.95 8.52
CA MET A 217 13.79 12.56 8.64
C MET A 217 13.05 12.66 7.34
N VAL A 218 12.53 11.52 6.87
CA VAL A 218 11.57 11.47 5.77
C VAL A 218 10.16 11.59 6.32
N THR A 219 9.42 12.62 5.88
CA THR A 219 8.01 12.77 6.21
C THR A 219 7.16 11.85 5.34
N LEU A 220 6.32 11.02 5.97
CA LEU A 220 5.36 10.16 5.29
C LEU A 220 4.02 10.89 5.11
N TYR A 221 3.85 11.58 4.00
CA TYR A 221 2.58 12.25 3.70
C TYR A 221 1.50 11.26 3.28
N THR A 222 0.44 11.19 4.06
CA THR A 222 -0.75 10.40 3.73
C THR A 222 -1.70 11.19 2.85
N LEU A 223 -2.08 10.61 1.74
CA LEU A 223 -3.08 11.15 0.83
C LEU A 223 -4.47 10.79 1.31
N ILE A 224 -5.16 11.74 1.96
CA ILE A 224 -6.51 11.54 2.46
C ILE A 224 -7.52 11.89 1.36
N PRO A 225 -8.33 10.93 0.88
CA PRO A 225 -9.28 11.16 -0.20
C PRO A 225 -10.39 12.12 0.22
N VAL A 226 -10.72 13.06 -0.66
CA VAL A 226 -11.78 14.07 -0.46
C VAL A 226 -12.92 13.79 -1.43
N LYS A 227 -14.13 13.64 -0.87
CA LYS A 227 -15.33 13.40 -1.67
C LYS A 227 -15.77 14.65 -2.41
N ALA A 228 -16.13 14.47 -3.68
CA ALA A 228 -16.80 15.50 -4.46
C ALA A 228 -18.21 15.75 -3.89
N THR A 229 -18.62 17.01 -3.90
CA THR A 229 -19.97 17.46 -3.55
C THR A 229 -20.56 18.27 -4.69
N LYS A 230 -21.88 18.53 -4.67
CA LYS A 230 -22.53 19.39 -5.67
C LYS A 230 -21.96 20.81 -5.72
N LYS A 231 -21.31 21.26 -4.64
CA LYS A 231 -20.70 22.60 -4.52
C LYS A 231 -19.16 22.58 -4.61
N GLY A 232 -18.56 21.46 -5.10
CA GLY A 232 -17.12 21.25 -5.15
C GLY A 232 -16.68 20.17 -4.18
N TYR A 233 -16.08 20.52 -3.04
CA TYR A 233 -15.68 19.58 -1.98
C TYR A 233 -15.82 20.23 -0.60
N SER A 234 -15.85 19.42 0.42
CA SER A 234 -15.90 19.91 1.80
C SER A 234 -14.49 20.16 2.31
N GLU A 235 -14.24 21.38 2.76
CA GLU A 235 -13.03 21.70 3.51
C GLU A 235 -13.05 20.99 4.86
N HIS A 236 -11.89 20.49 5.25
CA HIS A 236 -11.69 19.86 6.55
C HIS A 236 -10.52 20.54 7.27
N SER A 237 -10.66 20.78 8.56
CA SER A 237 -9.51 21.20 9.35
C SER A 237 -8.46 20.09 9.38
N LEU A 238 -7.20 20.46 9.32
CA LEU A 238 -6.07 19.55 9.32
C LEU A 238 -6.06 18.65 10.55
N GLU A 239 -6.33 19.21 11.73
CA GLU A 239 -6.45 18.44 13.00
C GLU A 239 -7.53 17.35 12.91
N LYS A 240 -8.68 17.68 12.31
CA LYS A 240 -9.76 16.72 12.11
C LYS A 240 -9.34 15.61 11.13
N LEU A 241 -8.52 15.91 10.13
CA LEU A 241 -7.98 14.90 9.21
C LEU A 241 -6.99 13.99 9.93
N LYS A 242 -6.08 14.54 10.71
CA LYS A 242 -5.07 13.80 11.49
C LYS A 242 -5.68 12.86 12.54
N SER A 243 -6.83 13.22 13.10
CA SER A 243 -7.55 12.42 14.12
C SER A 243 -8.41 11.28 13.55
N LYS A 244 -8.57 11.19 12.22
CA LYS A 244 -9.38 10.13 11.61
C LYS A 244 -8.70 8.77 11.74
N LYS A 245 -9.49 7.72 11.98
CA LYS A 245 -9.02 6.33 11.92
C LYS A 245 -8.71 5.93 10.46
N LEU A 246 -7.77 5.01 10.27
CA LEU A 246 -7.37 4.53 8.93
C LEU A 246 -8.55 4.13 8.05
N LYS A 247 -9.54 3.43 8.59
CA LYS A 247 -10.76 3.05 7.84
C LYS A 247 -11.55 4.24 7.30
N ALA A 248 -11.48 5.40 7.97
CA ALA A 248 -12.19 6.62 7.55
C ALA A 248 -11.44 7.41 6.46
N ILE A 249 -10.15 7.12 6.26
CA ILE A 249 -9.29 7.73 5.24
C ILE A 249 -8.91 6.76 4.12
N GLU A 250 -9.52 5.58 4.11
CA GLU A 250 -9.33 4.55 3.08
C GLU A 250 -9.87 5.04 1.73
N LEU A 251 -9.08 4.84 0.68
CA LEU A 251 -9.47 5.17 -0.69
C LEU A 251 -10.58 4.21 -1.15
N SER A 252 -11.76 4.74 -1.41
CA SER A 252 -12.93 4.02 -1.95
C SER A 252 -13.24 4.54 -3.35
N LEU A 253 -13.12 3.67 -4.35
CA LEU A 253 -13.33 3.94 -5.77
C LEU A 253 -14.63 3.32 -6.31
#